data_af557fb0a7df326c128bf2c2d85f2b9a
#
_entry.id   af557fb0a7df326c128bf2c2d85f2b9a
#
_cell.length_a   1.000
_cell.length_b   1.000
_cell.length_c   1.000
_cell.angle_alpha   90.00
_cell.angle_beta   90.00
_cell.angle_gamma   90.00
#
_symmetry.space_group_name_H-M   'P 1'
#
loop_
_entity.id
_entity.type
_entity.pdbx_description
1 polymer ?
#
loop_
_entity_poly.entity_id
_entity_poly.type
_entity_poly.pdbx_seq_one_letter_code
_entity_poly.pdbx_strand_id
1 'polypeptide(L)'
;LLPRTSLDSDSIGEFVRARFGNEVHERLVDALVGSIYATDTDRFSLAEVPQLDALARANRSLLLGARASRQAAGTATSASAPIFAAPSRGVADLTRATADAVVAAGGTLQLGHAVGSITAAGAGWDVDDQHFGAVILATPAPVASLLLAAVAPEASAALGAAETADVIMVTLHVDAGEWPYRFAGRSGYLVPKPVQRSVTAASFGSQKWGHWQPPDGGQILRVSLGRDGQPALHFSDDEVVERVLDDLSLHLGVRFTPREVRISRWPGAFAQYRPHHARWVDAVEAALPSGLFVAGAAYRGIGIPACIRHGAAIGQRAAQNLRSLPD
;
A
#
# COMPACT_ATOMS: atom_id res chain seq x y z
N LEU A 1 18.31 32.39 6.37
CA LEU A 1 17.29 31.41 5.99
C LEU A 1 17.41 31.17 4.49
N LEU A 2 17.74 29.94 4.08
CA LEU A 2 17.80 29.54 2.68
C LEU A 2 16.43 29.79 1.99
N PRO A 3 16.40 30.13 0.71
CA PRO A 3 15.16 30.32 -0.04
C PRO A 3 14.35 29.01 -0.04
N ARG A 4 13.04 29.09 -0.26
CA ARG A 4 12.20 27.92 -0.47
C ARG A 4 12.73 27.15 -1.68
N THR A 5 13.02 25.87 -1.53
CA THR A 5 13.41 25.04 -2.67
C THR A 5 12.18 24.87 -3.55
N SER A 6 12.21 25.44 -4.73
CA SER A 6 11.27 25.14 -5.80
C SER A 6 11.86 23.99 -6.59
N LEU A 7 11.13 22.90 -6.70
CA LEU A 7 11.47 21.77 -7.55
C LEU A 7 10.36 21.63 -8.58
N ASP A 8 10.74 21.43 -9.84
CA ASP A 8 9.78 21.12 -10.90
C ASP A 8 9.30 19.68 -10.81
N SER A 9 10.04 18.84 -10.07
CA SER A 9 9.76 17.44 -9.85
C SER A 9 8.86 17.22 -8.64
N ASP A 10 7.95 16.25 -8.77
CA ASP A 10 7.10 15.71 -7.70
C ASP A 10 7.75 14.48 -7.02
N SER A 11 9.08 14.34 -7.07
CA SER A 11 9.81 13.23 -6.45
C SER A 11 10.10 13.50 -4.97
N ILE A 12 9.78 12.52 -4.09
CA ILE A 12 10.17 12.57 -2.68
C ILE A 12 11.68 12.63 -2.54
N GLY A 13 12.41 11.78 -3.28
CA GLY A 13 13.87 11.68 -3.17
C GLY A 13 14.54 13.00 -3.53
N GLU A 14 14.17 13.62 -4.64
CA GLU A 14 14.71 14.91 -5.04
C GLU A 14 14.39 16.00 -4.00
N PHE A 15 13.14 16.03 -3.54
CA PHE A 15 12.72 17.00 -2.54
C PHE A 15 13.49 16.87 -1.23
N VAL A 16 13.65 15.64 -0.72
CA VAL A 16 14.36 15.42 0.56
C VAL A 16 15.85 15.71 0.42
N ARG A 17 16.48 15.27 -0.69
CA ARG A 17 17.90 15.57 -0.93
C ARG A 17 18.17 17.07 -1.02
N ALA A 18 17.34 17.80 -1.72
CA ALA A 18 17.48 19.25 -1.83
C ALA A 18 17.34 19.99 -0.50
N ARG A 19 16.65 19.38 0.48
CA ARG A 19 16.41 19.98 1.81
C ARG A 19 17.34 19.49 2.91
N PHE A 20 17.74 18.23 2.88
CA PHE A 20 18.41 17.55 3.98
C PHE A 20 19.67 16.78 3.56
N GLY A 21 19.93 16.66 2.25
CA GLY A 21 21.05 15.90 1.72
C GLY A 21 20.76 14.39 1.56
N ASN A 22 21.73 13.71 0.94
CA ASN A 22 21.61 12.30 0.58
C ASN A 22 21.46 11.38 1.81
N GLU A 23 22.22 11.64 2.88
CA GLU A 23 22.22 10.76 4.03
C GLU A 23 20.85 10.68 4.71
N VAL A 24 20.17 11.82 4.89
CA VAL A 24 18.80 11.84 5.44
C VAL A 24 17.81 11.15 4.50
N HIS A 25 17.96 11.36 3.19
CA HIS A 25 17.13 10.68 2.21
C HIS A 25 17.32 9.15 2.30
N GLU A 26 18.53 8.66 2.13
CA GLU A 26 18.82 7.23 1.97
C GLU A 26 18.66 6.44 3.28
N ARG A 27 19.04 7.04 4.44
CA ARG A 27 19.03 6.34 5.70
C ARG A 27 17.73 6.46 6.48
N LEU A 28 16.93 7.50 6.24
CA LEU A 28 15.72 7.74 7.01
C LEU A 28 14.47 7.73 6.13
N VAL A 29 14.39 8.60 5.12
CA VAL A 29 13.14 8.79 4.38
C VAL A 29 12.87 7.64 3.42
N ASP A 30 13.89 7.19 2.69
CA ASP A 30 13.74 6.02 1.81
C ASP A 30 13.49 4.74 2.60
N ALA A 31 14.15 4.55 3.75
CA ALA A 31 13.88 3.42 4.63
C ALA A 31 12.41 3.41 5.09
N LEU A 32 11.85 4.57 5.47
CA LEU A 32 10.47 4.67 5.95
C LEU A 32 9.45 4.56 4.81
N VAL A 33 9.52 5.46 3.84
CA VAL A 33 8.54 5.54 2.75
C VAL A 33 8.69 4.35 1.80
N GLY A 34 9.92 3.98 1.45
CA GLY A 34 10.20 2.85 0.58
C GLY A 34 9.72 1.52 1.13
N SER A 35 9.83 1.30 2.46
CA SER A 35 9.32 0.09 3.08
C SER A 35 7.79 0.06 3.21
N ILE A 36 7.13 1.22 3.38
CA ILE A 36 5.67 1.32 3.47
C ILE A 36 5.02 1.05 2.11
N TYR A 37 5.58 1.60 1.04
CA TYR A 37 5.00 1.57 -0.31
C TYR A 37 5.70 0.58 -1.24
N ALA A 38 6.70 -0.18 -0.77
CA ALA A 38 7.58 -1.04 -1.57
C ALA A 38 8.13 -0.29 -2.80
N THR A 39 8.57 0.96 -2.62
CA THR A 39 8.92 1.89 -3.69
C THR A 39 10.38 2.35 -3.64
N ASP A 40 10.89 2.84 -4.75
CA ASP A 40 12.04 3.73 -4.79
C ASP A 40 11.55 5.18 -4.65
N THR A 41 11.94 5.86 -3.58
CA THR A 41 11.47 7.22 -3.28
C THR A 41 11.96 8.26 -4.28
N ASP A 42 12.98 7.94 -5.08
CA ASP A 42 13.42 8.79 -6.20
C ASP A 42 12.40 8.84 -7.33
N ARG A 43 11.57 7.81 -7.42
CA ARG A 43 10.54 7.63 -8.43
C ARG A 43 9.12 7.69 -7.87
N PHE A 44 8.94 8.14 -6.62
CA PHE A 44 7.64 8.18 -5.94
C PHE A 44 7.15 9.62 -5.74
N SER A 45 5.87 9.85 -6.00
CA SER A 45 5.22 11.17 -5.92
C SER A 45 5.21 11.70 -4.49
N LEU A 46 5.66 12.93 -4.30
CA LEU A 46 5.57 13.67 -3.03
C LEU A 46 4.11 13.94 -2.65
N ALA A 47 3.26 14.22 -3.63
CA ALA A 47 1.84 14.51 -3.42
C ALA A 47 1.09 13.32 -2.81
N GLU A 48 1.59 12.09 -3.00
CA GLU A 48 0.98 10.86 -2.46
C GLU A 48 1.41 10.53 -1.01
N VAL A 49 2.23 11.41 -0.41
CA VAL A 49 2.51 11.44 1.05
C VAL A 49 1.94 12.74 1.64
N PRO A 50 0.62 12.82 1.88
CA PRO A 50 -0.08 14.10 2.12
C PRO A 50 0.49 14.92 3.28
N GLN A 51 0.99 14.25 4.33
CA GLN A 51 1.56 14.95 5.49
C GLN A 51 2.87 15.66 5.11
N LEU A 52 3.70 15.02 4.28
CA LEU A 52 4.97 15.59 3.82
C LEU A 52 4.72 16.70 2.80
N ASP A 53 3.80 16.47 1.85
CA ASP A 53 3.42 17.45 0.83
C ASP A 53 2.81 18.70 1.47
N ALA A 54 1.87 18.56 2.41
CA ALA A 54 1.27 19.69 3.12
C ALA A 54 2.32 20.52 3.89
N LEU A 55 3.25 19.86 4.58
CA LEU A 55 4.37 20.53 5.26
C LEU A 55 5.29 21.24 4.27
N ALA A 56 5.55 20.61 3.12
CA ALA A 56 6.38 21.19 2.06
C ALA A 56 5.78 22.44 1.44
N ARG A 57 4.47 22.43 1.19
CA ARG A 57 3.73 23.55 0.60
C ARG A 57 3.52 24.71 1.57
N ALA A 58 3.17 24.38 2.83
CA ALA A 58 2.85 25.40 3.83
C ALA A 58 4.08 26.09 4.43
N ASN A 59 5.24 25.43 4.46
CA ASN A 59 6.37 25.89 5.25
C ASN A 59 7.65 26.05 4.42
N ARG A 60 8.36 27.14 4.69
CA ARG A 60 9.71 27.35 4.14
C ARG A 60 10.74 26.42 4.76
N SER A 61 10.55 26.07 6.03
CA SER A 61 11.35 25.09 6.77
C SER A 61 10.47 23.95 7.26
N LEU A 62 10.73 22.73 6.79
CA LEU A 62 10.00 21.54 7.23
C LEU A 62 10.13 21.27 8.73
N LEU A 63 11.33 21.49 9.30
CA LEU A 63 11.56 21.29 10.73
C LEU A 63 10.76 22.26 11.58
N LEU A 64 10.73 23.55 11.20
CA LEU A 64 9.94 24.55 11.92
C LEU A 64 8.45 24.32 11.74
N GLY A 65 8.02 23.93 10.53
CA GLY A 65 6.64 23.57 10.25
C GLY A 65 6.18 22.34 11.04
N ALA A 66 6.97 21.28 11.07
CA ALA A 66 6.66 20.09 11.86
C ALA A 66 6.62 20.38 13.36
N ARG A 67 7.52 21.25 13.86
CA ARG A 67 7.52 21.67 15.26
C ARG A 67 6.27 22.49 15.61
N ALA A 68 5.88 23.42 14.73
CA ALA A 68 4.66 24.21 14.91
C ALA A 68 3.41 23.33 14.89
N SER A 69 3.32 22.39 13.95
CA SER A 69 2.21 21.43 13.88
C SER A 69 2.12 20.55 15.11
N ARG A 70 3.27 20.08 15.66
CA ARG A 70 3.29 19.33 16.94
C ARG A 70 2.84 20.17 18.10
N GLN A 71 3.23 21.43 18.17
CA GLN A 71 2.80 22.34 19.24
C GLN A 71 1.31 22.63 19.16
N ALA A 72 0.77 22.82 17.95
CA ALA A 72 -0.68 23.01 17.75
C ALA A 72 -1.50 21.75 18.08
N ALA A 73 -0.98 20.56 17.80
CA ALA A 73 -1.62 19.28 18.13
C ALA A 73 -1.47 18.90 19.63
N GLY A 74 -0.52 19.47 20.34
CA GLY A 74 -0.07 19.05 21.68
C GLY A 74 -1.05 19.26 22.83
N THR A 75 -2.26 19.75 22.58
CA THR A 75 -3.33 19.89 23.60
C THR A 75 -4.53 18.96 23.33
N ALA A 76 -4.63 18.35 22.17
CA ALA A 76 -5.82 17.61 21.74
C ALA A 76 -5.68 16.08 21.75
N THR A 77 -4.46 15.55 21.72
CA THR A 77 -4.24 14.08 21.73
C THR A 77 -3.48 13.68 22.98
N SER A 78 -4.10 12.82 23.80
CA SER A 78 -3.34 12.18 24.88
C SER A 78 -2.19 11.39 24.25
N ALA A 79 -0.99 11.48 24.81
CA ALA A 79 0.20 10.76 24.34
C ALA A 79 0.04 9.23 24.33
N SER A 80 -1.07 8.73 24.87
CA SER A 80 -1.41 7.31 24.97
C SER A 80 -2.45 6.83 23.93
N ALA A 81 -3.01 7.72 23.08
CA ALA A 81 -3.96 7.29 22.06
C ALA A 81 -3.24 6.46 20.96
N PRO A 82 -3.75 5.26 20.62
CA PRO A 82 -3.14 4.44 19.59
C PRO A 82 -3.27 5.12 18.21
N ILE A 83 -2.17 5.16 17.46
CA ILE A 83 -2.14 5.71 16.10
C ILE A 83 -2.82 4.75 15.11
N PHE A 84 -2.71 3.45 15.37
CA PHE A 84 -3.28 2.39 14.55
C PHE A 84 -4.20 1.50 15.38
N ALA A 85 -5.28 1.08 14.76
CA ALA A 85 -6.20 0.08 15.29
C ALA A 85 -6.38 -1.05 14.27
N ALA A 86 -6.58 -2.25 14.75
CA ALA A 86 -6.94 -3.41 13.94
C ALA A 86 -8.07 -4.18 14.64
N PRO A 87 -8.93 -4.89 13.90
CA PRO A 87 -9.88 -5.82 14.50
C PRO A 87 -9.15 -6.86 15.36
N SER A 88 -9.76 -7.28 16.46
CA SER A 88 -9.14 -8.14 17.48
C SER A 88 -8.64 -9.48 16.95
N ARG A 89 -9.25 -9.99 15.88
CA ARG A 89 -8.85 -11.24 15.19
C ARG A 89 -8.08 -11.01 13.89
N GLY A 90 -7.71 -9.76 13.59
CA GLY A 90 -6.93 -9.39 12.42
C GLY A 90 -7.75 -8.70 11.32
N VAL A 91 -7.05 -8.18 10.32
CA VAL A 91 -7.63 -7.33 9.25
C VAL A 91 -8.65 -8.09 8.39
N ALA A 92 -8.56 -9.41 8.29
CA ALA A 92 -9.53 -10.24 7.57
C ALA A 92 -10.97 -10.08 8.10
N ASP A 93 -11.14 -9.74 9.39
CA ASP A 93 -12.46 -9.47 9.95
C ASP A 93 -13.13 -8.24 9.32
N LEU A 94 -12.35 -7.22 8.95
CA LEU A 94 -12.89 -6.04 8.25
C LEU A 94 -13.45 -6.43 6.88
N THR A 95 -12.73 -7.24 6.12
CA THR A 95 -13.18 -7.72 4.80
C THR A 95 -14.45 -8.56 4.93
N ARG A 96 -14.48 -9.47 5.92
CA ARG A 96 -15.66 -10.33 6.18
C ARG A 96 -16.87 -9.49 6.57
N ALA A 97 -16.72 -8.58 7.52
CA ALA A 97 -17.81 -7.70 7.94
C ALA A 97 -18.36 -6.82 6.80
N THR A 98 -17.46 -6.38 5.89
CA THR A 98 -17.89 -5.65 4.68
C THR A 98 -18.69 -6.54 3.75
N ALA A 99 -18.25 -7.77 3.51
CA ALA A 99 -18.98 -8.74 2.69
C ALA A 99 -20.37 -9.06 3.28
N ASP A 100 -20.42 -9.30 4.59
CA ASP A 100 -21.68 -9.56 5.30
C ASP A 100 -22.64 -8.36 5.20
N ALA A 101 -22.12 -7.13 5.28
CA ALA A 101 -22.93 -5.92 5.12
C ALA A 101 -23.50 -5.76 3.70
N VAL A 102 -22.72 -6.13 2.67
CA VAL A 102 -23.20 -6.13 1.27
C VAL A 102 -24.37 -7.10 1.12
N VAL A 103 -24.24 -8.32 1.63
CA VAL A 103 -25.31 -9.34 1.56
C VAL A 103 -26.53 -8.88 2.36
N ALA A 104 -26.35 -8.33 3.55
CA ALA A 104 -27.46 -7.81 4.39
C ALA A 104 -28.19 -6.64 3.71
N ALA A 105 -27.52 -5.88 2.85
CA ALA A 105 -28.11 -4.83 2.03
C ALA A 105 -28.80 -5.34 0.75
N GLY A 106 -28.89 -6.67 0.54
CA GLY A 106 -29.50 -7.28 -0.64
C GLY A 106 -28.54 -7.47 -1.82
N GLY A 107 -27.24 -7.22 -1.64
CA GLY A 107 -26.22 -7.46 -2.65
C GLY A 107 -25.90 -8.95 -2.79
N THR A 108 -25.40 -9.35 -3.95
CA THR A 108 -24.93 -10.72 -4.23
C THR A 108 -23.42 -10.75 -4.31
N LEU A 109 -22.80 -11.78 -3.71
CA LEU A 109 -21.37 -12.07 -3.83
C LEU A 109 -21.18 -13.35 -4.65
N GLN A 110 -20.45 -13.25 -5.76
CA GLN A 110 -20.07 -14.39 -6.61
C GLN A 110 -18.57 -14.65 -6.41
N LEU A 111 -18.24 -15.67 -5.63
CA LEU A 111 -16.86 -16.09 -5.39
C LEU A 111 -16.45 -17.16 -6.40
N GLY A 112 -15.14 -17.20 -6.74
CA GLY A 112 -14.61 -18.18 -7.70
C GLY A 112 -15.02 -17.92 -9.15
N HIS A 113 -15.56 -16.73 -9.44
CA HIS A 113 -15.94 -16.31 -10.79
C HIS A 113 -14.97 -15.23 -11.29
N ALA A 114 -14.28 -15.53 -12.36
CA ALA A 114 -13.42 -14.58 -13.05
C ALA A 114 -14.22 -13.89 -14.15
N VAL A 115 -14.34 -12.57 -14.11
CA VAL A 115 -14.96 -11.78 -15.18
C VAL A 115 -14.07 -11.83 -16.42
N GLY A 116 -14.65 -12.24 -17.54
CA GLY A 116 -13.96 -12.39 -18.81
C GLY A 116 -14.13 -11.20 -19.76
N SER A 117 -15.27 -10.49 -19.69
CA SER A 117 -15.60 -9.41 -20.62
C SER A 117 -16.47 -8.31 -20.03
N ILE A 118 -16.32 -7.11 -20.56
CA ILE A 118 -17.22 -5.98 -20.37
C ILE A 118 -17.54 -5.42 -21.74
N THR A 119 -18.83 -5.28 -22.07
CA THR A 119 -19.30 -4.74 -23.35
C THR A 119 -20.38 -3.69 -23.14
N ALA A 120 -20.50 -2.74 -24.05
CA ALA A 120 -21.56 -1.73 -24.00
C ALA A 120 -22.90 -2.37 -24.43
N ALA A 121 -23.97 -2.16 -23.66
CA ALA A 121 -25.29 -2.70 -23.94
C ALA A 121 -26.39 -1.68 -23.55
N GLY A 122 -27.11 -1.18 -24.52
CA GLY A 122 -28.16 -0.18 -24.28
C GLY A 122 -27.64 1.04 -23.51
N ALA A 123 -28.27 1.37 -22.39
CA ALA A 123 -27.87 2.47 -21.50
C ALA A 123 -26.88 2.03 -20.41
N GLY A 124 -26.39 0.78 -20.45
CA GLY A 124 -25.51 0.19 -19.44
C GLY A 124 -24.42 -0.69 -20.03
N TRP A 125 -24.08 -1.73 -19.30
CA TRP A 125 -22.93 -2.59 -19.54
C TRP A 125 -23.28 -4.06 -19.32
N ASP A 126 -22.89 -4.93 -20.23
CA ASP A 126 -22.90 -6.35 -19.98
C ASP A 126 -21.54 -6.78 -19.43
N VAL A 127 -21.56 -7.44 -18.27
CA VAL A 127 -20.42 -8.10 -17.66
C VAL A 127 -20.62 -9.59 -17.82
N ASP A 128 -19.85 -10.21 -18.71
CA ASP A 128 -20.11 -11.54 -19.23
C ASP A 128 -21.55 -11.61 -19.78
N ASP A 129 -22.42 -12.45 -19.21
CA ASP A 129 -23.80 -12.62 -19.66
C ASP A 129 -24.84 -11.82 -18.84
N GLN A 130 -24.42 -10.90 -17.98
CA GLN A 130 -25.29 -10.14 -17.06
C GLN A 130 -25.27 -8.65 -17.34
N HIS A 131 -26.47 -8.04 -17.40
CA HIS A 131 -26.64 -6.61 -17.63
C HIS A 131 -26.58 -5.78 -16.34
N PHE A 132 -25.85 -4.68 -16.37
CA PHE A 132 -25.69 -3.72 -15.27
C PHE A 132 -25.76 -2.28 -15.77
N GLY A 133 -26.43 -1.40 -15.04
CA GLY A 133 -26.46 0.03 -15.36
C GLY A 133 -25.14 0.76 -15.07
N ALA A 134 -24.29 0.23 -14.19
CA ALA A 134 -22.96 0.76 -13.91
C ALA A 134 -22.01 -0.35 -13.42
N VAL A 135 -20.71 -0.21 -13.70
CA VAL A 135 -19.67 -1.15 -13.30
C VAL A 135 -18.53 -0.41 -12.60
N ILE A 136 -18.08 -0.93 -11.47
CA ILE A 136 -16.90 -0.46 -10.75
C ILE A 136 -15.82 -1.54 -10.78
N LEU A 137 -14.69 -1.26 -11.45
CA LEU A 137 -13.53 -2.14 -11.46
C LEU A 137 -12.66 -1.84 -10.23
N ALA A 138 -12.67 -2.76 -9.27
CA ALA A 138 -11.83 -2.68 -8.07
C ALA A 138 -10.62 -3.64 -8.14
N THR A 139 -10.26 -4.06 -9.35
CA THR A 139 -9.13 -4.94 -9.66
C THR A 139 -7.82 -4.16 -9.72
N PRO A 140 -6.64 -4.84 -9.66
CA PRO A 140 -5.35 -4.22 -9.99
C PRO A 140 -5.37 -3.56 -11.37
N ALA A 141 -4.63 -2.46 -11.55
CA ALA A 141 -4.63 -1.68 -12.80
C ALA A 141 -4.34 -2.52 -14.06
N PRO A 142 -3.37 -3.47 -14.08
CA PRO A 142 -3.15 -4.32 -15.25
C PRO A 142 -4.37 -5.19 -15.61
N VAL A 143 -5.12 -5.67 -14.61
CA VAL A 143 -6.33 -6.45 -14.84
C VAL A 143 -7.46 -5.57 -15.37
N ALA A 144 -7.66 -4.39 -14.79
CA ALA A 144 -8.61 -3.40 -15.29
C ALA A 144 -8.28 -3.00 -16.73
N SER A 145 -7.02 -2.86 -17.10
CA SER A 145 -6.59 -2.62 -18.48
C SER A 145 -7.13 -3.67 -19.45
N LEU A 146 -6.97 -4.95 -19.13
CA LEU A 146 -7.44 -6.04 -19.97
C LEU A 146 -8.95 -6.01 -20.15
N LEU A 147 -9.71 -5.80 -19.07
CA LEU A 147 -11.18 -5.76 -19.12
C LEU A 147 -11.72 -4.54 -19.88
N LEU A 148 -10.98 -3.44 -19.90
CA LEU A 148 -11.39 -2.20 -20.57
C LEU A 148 -10.92 -2.08 -22.03
N ALA A 149 -10.11 -3.00 -22.52
CA ALA A 149 -9.44 -2.89 -23.82
C ALA A 149 -10.40 -2.62 -24.99
N ALA A 150 -11.57 -3.26 -25.01
CA ALA A 150 -12.56 -3.11 -26.06
C ALA A 150 -13.47 -1.88 -25.91
N VAL A 151 -13.71 -1.41 -24.67
CA VAL A 151 -14.74 -0.40 -24.38
C VAL A 151 -14.17 0.96 -24.01
N ALA A 152 -12.91 0.99 -23.54
CA ALA A 152 -12.20 2.23 -23.15
C ALA A 152 -10.70 2.12 -23.48
N PRO A 153 -10.30 2.10 -24.76
CA PRO A 153 -8.92 1.80 -25.18
C PRO A 153 -7.89 2.79 -24.62
N GLU A 154 -8.24 4.07 -24.47
CA GLU A 154 -7.34 5.08 -23.88
C GLU A 154 -7.11 4.81 -22.38
N ALA A 155 -8.18 4.55 -21.63
CA ALA A 155 -8.06 4.18 -20.21
C ALA A 155 -7.31 2.85 -20.05
N SER A 156 -7.58 1.86 -20.90
CA SER A 156 -6.89 0.59 -20.95
C SER A 156 -5.38 0.76 -21.16
N ALA A 157 -4.98 1.56 -22.16
CA ALA A 157 -3.57 1.82 -22.42
C ALA A 157 -2.87 2.49 -21.22
N ALA A 158 -3.51 3.49 -20.61
CA ALA A 158 -2.98 4.16 -19.43
C ALA A 158 -2.84 3.22 -18.22
N LEU A 159 -3.83 2.35 -17.99
CA LEU A 159 -3.82 1.36 -16.91
C LEU A 159 -2.79 0.25 -17.16
N GLY A 160 -2.60 -0.17 -18.41
CA GLY A 160 -1.59 -1.16 -18.79
C GLY A 160 -0.16 -0.67 -18.64
N ALA A 161 0.05 0.65 -18.68
CA ALA A 161 1.34 1.27 -18.42
C ALA A 161 1.62 1.50 -16.92
N ALA A 162 0.66 1.23 -16.03
CA ALA A 162 0.83 1.39 -14.59
C ALA A 162 1.89 0.42 -14.06
N GLU A 163 2.92 0.96 -13.41
CA GLU A 163 3.99 0.18 -12.83
C GLU A 163 3.57 -0.39 -11.47
N THR A 164 4.05 -1.59 -11.17
CA THR A 164 3.83 -2.28 -9.90
C THR A 164 5.13 -2.85 -9.35
N ALA A 165 5.19 -3.04 -8.05
CA ALA A 165 6.28 -3.76 -7.40
C ALA A 165 5.81 -5.09 -6.82
N ASP A 166 6.71 -6.06 -6.88
CA ASP A 166 6.55 -7.37 -6.28
C ASP A 166 7.08 -7.37 -4.85
N VAL A 167 6.41 -8.13 -3.98
CA VAL A 167 6.85 -8.31 -2.60
C VAL A 167 6.74 -9.77 -2.18
N ILE A 168 7.72 -10.24 -1.45
CA ILE A 168 7.66 -11.49 -0.69
C ILE A 168 7.52 -11.14 0.79
N MET A 169 6.53 -11.74 1.44
CA MET A 169 6.35 -11.65 2.89
C MET A 169 6.64 -13.00 3.51
N VAL A 170 7.68 -13.05 4.34
CA VAL A 170 8.05 -14.26 5.10
C VAL A 170 7.58 -14.10 6.53
N THR A 171 6.76 -15.02 6.99
CA THR A 171 6.35 -15.12 8.38
C THR A 171 7.15 -16.23 9.05
N LEU A 172 7.80 -15.91 10.15
CA LEU A 172 8.61 -16.84 10.94
C LEU A 172 7.98 -17.02 12.32
N HIS A 173 7.86 -18.27 12.78
CA HIS A 173 7.59 -18.60 14.16
C HIS A 173 8.90 -19.04 14.82
N VAL A 174 9.40 -18.24 15.77
CA VAL A 174 10.61 -18.52 16.53
C VAL A 174 10.29 -18.83 17.98
N ASP A 175 11.12 -19.65 18.61
CA ASP A 175 10.95 -20.04 20.01
C ASP A 175 11.10 -18.85 20.97
N ALA A 176 10.36 -18.90 22.08
CA ALA A 176 10.46 -17.90 23.14
C ALA A 176 11.90 -17.81 23.70
N GLY A 177 12.60 -18.94 23.82
CA GLY A 177 13.98 -19.00 24.32
C GLY A 177 15.02 -18.39 23.37
N GLU A 178 14.71 -18.29 22.08
CA GLU A 178 15.59 -17.66 21.08
C GLU A 178 15.40 -16.16 20.99
N TRP A 179 14.30 -15.60 21.58
CA TRP A 179 13.99 -14.19 21.50
C TRP A 179 14.76 -13.35 22.53
N PRO A 180 15.70 -12.49 22.12
CA PRO A 180 16.48 -11.71 23.07
C PRO A 180 15.63 -10.66 23.79
N TYR A 181 15.80 -10.58 25.12
CA TYR A 181 15.08 -9.60 25.95
C TYR A 181 15.25 -8.14 25.50
N ARG A 182 16.39 -7.79 24.87
CA ARG A 182 16.64 -6.43 24.34
C ARG A 182 15.67 -5.99 23.25
N PHE A 183 14.91 -6.91 22.66
CA PHE A 183 13.87 -6.63 21.67
C PHE A 183 12.46 -6.59 22.26
N ALA A 184 12.32 -6.83 23.57
CA ALA A 184 11.01 -6.72 24.24
C ALA A 184 10.41 -5.33 24.05
N GLY A 185 9.15 -5.26 23.64
CA GLY A 185 8.43 -4.03 23.36
C GLY A 185 8.87 -3.28 22.10
N ARG A 186 9.77 -3.84 21.30
CA ARG A 186 10.16 -3.25 20.00
C ARG A 186 9.21 -3.70 18.90
N SER A 187 8.86 -2.78 17.99
CA SER A 187 7.89 -3.06 16.92
C SER A 187 8.49 -3.71 15.67
N GLY A 188 9.81 -3.64 15.52
CA GLY A 188 10.53 -4.05 14.31
C GLY A 188 11.55 -3.01 13.86
N TYR A 189 12.06 -3.16 12.64
CA TYR A 189 13.01 -2.23 12.04
C TYR A 189 12.84 -2.16 10.52
N LEU A 190 13.35 -1.07 9.95
CA LEU A 190 13.46 -0.83 8.51
C LEU A 190 14.93 -0.83 8.12
N VAL A 191 15.25 -1.33 6.93
CA VAL A 191 16.64 -1.41 6.46
C VAL A 191 16.94 -0.22 5.55
N PRO A 192 17.89 0.66 5.92
CA PRO A 192 18.30 1.77 5.06
C PRO A 192 18.89 1.30 3.74
N LYS A 193 18.54 1.98 2.63
CA LYS A 193 18.95 1.64 1.26
C LYS A 193 20.45 1.31 1.10
N PRO A 194 21.41 2.08 1.69
CA PRO A 194 22.84 1.82 1.51
C PRO A 194 23.34 0.51 2.13
N VAL A 195 22.60 -0.07 3.07
CA VAL A 195 22.98 -1.32 3.77
C VAL A 195 22.00 -2.45 3.51
N GLN A 196 20.97 -2.21 2.71
CA GLN A 196 19.97 -3.21 2.34
C GLN A 196 20.58 -4.27 1.42
N ARG A 197 20.33 -5.54 1.74
CA ARG A 197 20.67 -6.68 0.90
C ARG A 197 19.40 -7.25 0.26
N SER A 198 18.70 -8.14 0.96
CA SER A 198 17.44 -8.74 0.51
C SER A 198 16.25 -8.25 1.33
N VAL A 199 16.42 -8.16 2.65
CA VAL A 199 15.37 -7.74 3.57
C VAL A 199 15.20 -6.21 3.54
N THR A 200 13.97 -5.75 3.33
CA THR A 200 13.60 -4.33 3.36
C THR A 200 13.13 -3.89 4.75
N ALA A 201 12.45 -4.77 5.47
CA ALA A 201 11.92 -4.52 6.81
C ALA A 201 11.65 -5.82 7.56
N ALA A 202 11.70 -5.77 8.89
CA ALA A 202 11.20 -6.82 9.76
C ALA A 202 10.27 -6.25 10.82
N SER A 203 9.07 -6.82 10.93
CA SER A 203 8.05 -6.47 11.92
C SER A 203 7.97 -7.56 12.98
N PHE A 204 8.06 -7.18 14.24
CA PHE A 204 7.92 -8.09 15.38
C PHE A 204 6.44 -8.17 15.76
N GLY A 205 5.71 -9.03 15.03
CA GLY A 205 4.25 -9.08 15.06
C GLY A 205 3.69 -9.37 16.45
N SER A 206 4.27 -10.32 17.17
CA SER A 206 3.85 -10.66 18.54
C SER A 206 4.10 -9.55 19.56
N GLN A 207 5.05 -8.64 19.28
CA GLN A 207 5.30 -7.47 20.13
C GLN A 207 4.35 -6.30 19.83
N LYS A 208 3.63 -6.35 18.72
CA LYS A 208 2.72 -5.28 18.27
C LYS A 208 1.24 -5.61 18.50
N TRP A 209 0.87 -6.87 18.31
CA TRP A 209 -0.53 -7.30 18.21
C TRP A 209 -0.79 -8.52 19.08
N GLY A 210 -1.71 -8.41 20.03
CA GLY A 210 -2.03 -9.51 20.95
C GLY A 210 -2.53 -10.78 20.24
N HIS A 211 -3.27 -10.64 19.12
CA HIS A 211 -3.75 -11.76 18.33
C HIS A 211 -2.65 -12.50 17.52
N TRP A 212 -1.41 -11.97 17.54
CA TRP A 212 -0.24 -12.61 16.94
C TRP A 212 0.65 -13.29 17.98
N GLN A 213 0.26 -13.30 19.24
CA GLN A 213 1.02 -13.99 20.28
C GLN A 213 0.70 -15.49 20.21
N PRO A 214 1.69 -16.36 19.91
CA PRO A 214 1.48 -17.79 19.94
C PRO A 214 1.23 -18.27 21.37
N PRO A 215 0.40 -19.34 21.56
CA PRO A 215 0.09 -19.87 22.89
C PRO A 215 1.31 -20.41 23.63
N ASP A 216 2.36 -20.81 22.93
CA ASP A 216 3.63 -21.32 23.47
C ASP A 216 4.61 -20.24 23.92
N GLY A 217 4.21 -18.95 23.82
CA GLY A 217 5.04 -17.81 24.16
C GLY A 217 6.12 -17.45 23.12
N GLY A 218 6.14 -18.15 21.98
CA GLY A 218 7.02 -17.86 20.86
C GLY A 218 6.78 -16.47 20.23
N GLN A 219 7.52 -16.16 19.18
CA GLN A 219 7.43 -14.88 18.49
C GLN A 219 7.12 -15.06 17.01
N ILE A 220 6.17 -14.29 16.52
CA ILE A 220 5.88 -14.17 15.09
C ILE A 220 6.55 -12.93 14.54
N LEU A 221 7.44 -13.14 13.57
CA LEU A 221 8.08 -12.08 12.80
C LEU A 221 7.51 -12.07 11.39
N ARG A 222 7.34 -10.86 10.82
CA ARG A 222 7.08 -10.69 9.38
C ARG A 222 8.23 -9.94 8.75
N VAL A 223 8.83 -10.54 7.75
CA VAL A 223 10.00 -10.03 7.03
C VAL A 223 9.62 -9.81 5.58
N SER A 224 9.93 -8.63 5.04
CA SER A 224 9.62 -8.28 3.66
C SER A 224 10.87 -8.25 2.80
N LEU A 225 10.75 -8.77 1.56
CA LEU A 225 11.73 -8.69 0.49
C LEU A 225 11.03 -8.15 -0.77
N GLY A 226 11.79 -7.49 -1.62
CA GLY A 226 11.29 -6.91 -2.86
C GLY A 226 10.73 -5.51 -2.68
N ARG A 227 10.97 -4.69 -3.66
CA ARG A 227 10.46 -3.32 -3.83
C ARG A 227 10.75 -2.87 -5.28
N ASP A 228 10.26 -1.70 -5.65
CA ASP A 228 10.58 -1.08 -6.94
C ASP A 228 12.11 -1.02 -7.16
N GLY A 229 12.56 -1.51 -8.31
CA GLY A 229 13.97 -1.62 -8.64
C GLY A 229 14.74 -2.77 -7.98
N GLN A 230 14.10 -3.55 -7.10
CA GLN A 230 14.71 -4.69 -6.41
C GLN A 230 13.77 -5.92 -6.44
N PRO A 231 13.62 -6.58 -7.59
CA PRO A 231 12.74 -7.74 -7.71
C PRO A 231 13.24 -8.91 -6.87
N ALA A 232 12.30 -9.65 -6.25
CA ALA A 232 12.62 -10.79 -5.39
C ALA A 232 11.91 -12.09 -5.80
N LEU A 233 10.90 -12.05 -6.69
CA LEU A 233 10.09 -13.22 -7.02
C LEU A 233 10.86 -14.35 -7.72
N HIS A 234 12.04 -14.07 -8.23
CA HIS A 234 12.91 -15.05 -8.90
C HIS A 234 13.63 -15.99 -7.92
N PHE A 235 13.67 -15.67 -6.63
CA PHE A 235 14.26 -16.55 -5.62
C PHE A 235 13.35 -17.75 -5.35
N SER A 236 13.94 -18.94 -5.22
CA SER A 236 13.27 -20.12 -4.69
C SER A 236 12.90 -19.94 -3.22
N ASP A 237 12.07 -20.83 -2.68
CA ASP A 237 11.69 -20.75 -1.27
C ASP A 237 12.88 -20.97 -0.33
N ASP A 238 13.79 -21.87 -0.67
CA ASP A 238 15.02 -22.13 0.10
C ASP A 238 15.93 -20.89 0.10
N GLU A 239 16.14 -20.25 -1.06
CA GLU A 239 16.92 -19.01 -1.17
C GLU A 239 16.29 -17.86 -0.39
N VAL A 240 14.95 -17.76 -0.39
CA VAL A 240 14.24 -16.74 0.39
C VAL A 240 14.48 -16.94 1.88
N VAL A 241 14.37 -18.19 2.37
CA VAL A 241 14.60 -18.51 3.79
C VAL A 241 16.03 -18.24 4.20
N GLU A 242 17.00 -18.69 3.41
CA GLU A 242 18.43 -18.47 3.67
C GLU A 242 18.75 -16.96 3.77
N ARG A 243 18.33 -16.17 2.77
CA ARG A 243 18.55 -14.71 2.73
C ARG A 243 17.91 -14.00 3.92
N VAL A 244 16.69 -14.40 4.29
CA VAL A 244 15.99 -13.83 5.44
C VAL A 244 16.73 -14.11 6.74
N LEU A 245 17.15 -15.35 6.98
CA LEU A 245 17.84 -15.73 8.20
C LEU A 245 19.23 -15.10 8.30
N ASP A 246 19.95 -15.00 7.20
CA ASP A 246 21.25 -14.34 7.14
C ASP A 246 21.14 -12.83 7.40
N ASP A 247 20.18 -12.15 6.76
CA ASP A 247 19.95 -10.71 6.99
C ASP A 247 19.46 -10.45 8.43
N LEU A 248 18.55 -11.27 8.98
CA LEU A 248 18.14 -11.17 10.38
C LEU A 248 19.32 -11.36 11.32
N SER A 249 20.19 -12.35 11.06
CA SER A 249 21.39 -12.58 11.86
C SER A 249 22.35 -11.38 11.80
N LEU A 250 22.53 -10.79 10.64
CA LEU A 250 23.35 -9.59 10.46
C LEU A 250 22.77 -8.40 11.23
N HIS A 251 21.46 -8.16 11.10
CA HIS A 251 20.81 -6.98 11.65
C HIS A 251 20.59 -7.07 13.17
N LEU A 252 20.25 -8.26 13.66
CA LEU A 252 19.86 -8.47 15.05
C LEU A 252 20.98 -9.06 15.91
N GLY A 253 22.05 -9.60 15.28
CA GLY A 253 23.11 -10.30 15.99
C GLY A 253 22.65 -11.61 16.66
N VAL A 254 21.62 -12.24 16.10
CA VAL A 254 21.03 -13.50 16.57
C VAL A 254 20.70 -14.38 15.37
N ARG A 255 21.09 -15.63 15.43
CA ARG A 255 20.68 -16.64 14.45
C ARG A 255 19.46 -17.37 14.99
N PHE A 256 18.34 -17.23 14.28
CA PHE A 256 17.09 -17.91 14.61
C PHE A 256 17.02 -19.28 13.93
N THR A 257 16.36 -20.22 14.59
CA THR A 257 15.97 -21.51 14.04
C THR A 257 14.43 -21.59 14.06
N PRO A 258 13.74 -21.07 13.03
CA PRO A 258 12.29 -21.00 13.06
C PRO A 258 11.66 -22.40 13.15
N ARG A 259 10.65 -22.56 13.99
CA ARG A 259 9.79 -23.77 14.04
C ARG A 259 8.92 -23.90 12.81
N GLU A 260 8.46 -22.75 12.29
CA GLU A 260 7.62 -22.68 11.11
C GLU A 260 8.02 -21.45 10.26
N VAL A 261 8.01 -21.64 8.95
CA VAL A 261 8.23 -20.60 7.96
C VAL A 261 7.08 -20.62 6.97
N ARG A 262 6.47 -19.46 6.74
CA ARG A 262 5.47 -19.28 5.71
C ARG A 262 5.90 -18.18 4.73
N ILE A 263 5.98 -18.52 3.46
CA ILE A 263 6.33 -17.59 2.39
C ILE A 263 5.05 -17.23 1.63
N SER A 264 4.80 -15.94 1.49
CA SER A 264 3.69 -15.40 0.69
C SER A 264 4.27 -14.51 -0.39
N ARG A 265 4.04 -14.86 -1.66
CA ARG A 265 4.48 -14.13 -2.83
C ARG A 265 3.33 -13.25 -3.33
N TRP A 266 3.63 -11.98 -3.58
CA TRP A 266 2.68 -10.97 -3.98
C TRP A 266 3.14 -10.30 -5.28
N PRO A 267 2.91 -10.96 -6.44
CA PRO A 267 3.28 -10.38 -7.73
C PRO A 267 2.42 -9.17 -8.05
N GLY A 268 3.05 -8.08 -8.46
CA GLY A 268 2.39 -6.84 -8.86
C GLY A 268 1.49 -6.20 -7.80
N ALA A 269 1.70 -6.51 -6.51
CA ALA A 269 0.73 -6.13 -5.47
C ALA A 269 0.81 -4.65 -5.05
N PHE A 270 1.95 -3.99 -5.26
CA PHE A 270 2.13 -2.60 -4.89
C PHE A 270 2.15 -1.69 -6.10
N ALA A 271 1.06 -0.96 -6.31
CA ALA A 271 1.00 0.09 -7.34
C ALA A 271 2.06 1.16 -7.06
N GLN A 272 2.80 1.55 -8.08
CA GLN A 272 3.87 2.53 -7.98
C GLN A 272 3.36 3.91 -8.38
N TYR A 273 3.26 4.82 -7.41
CA TYR A 273 2.79 6.18 -7.61
C TYR A 273 3.93 7.07 -8.09
N ARG A 274 4.10 7.10 -9.41
CA ARG A 274 5.13 7.91 -10.06
C ARG A 274 4.87 9.40 -9.87
N PRO A 275 5.86 10.27 -10.02
CA PRO A 275 5.65 11.71 -10.01
C PRO A 275 4.45 12.11 -10.90
N HIS A 276 3.60 12.98 -10.38
CA HIS A 276 2.34 13.42 -11.00
C HIS A 276 1.24 12.33 -11.08
N HIS A 277 1.28 11.35 -10.23
CA HIS A 277 0.30 10.24 -10.18
C HIS A 277 -1.15 10.73 -10.19
N ALA A 278 -1.48 11.79 -9.45
CA ALA A 278 -2.83 12.34 -9.44
C ALA A 278 -3.34 12.74 -10.83
N ARG A 279 -2.46 13.30 -11.68
CA ARG A 279 -2.83 13.66 -13.08
C ARG A 279 -3.06 12.42 -13.93
N TRP A 280 -2.28 11.37 -13.69
CA TRP A 280 -2.50 10.09 -14.36
C TRP A 280 -3.88 9.51 -13.99
N VAL A 281 -4.25 9.53 -12.70
CA VAL A 281 -5.57 9.08 -12.26
C VAL A 281 -6.69 9.91 -12.89
N ASP A 282 -6.55 11.25 -12.92
CA ASP A 282 -7.53 12.14 -13.56
C ASP A 282 -7.71 11.81 -15.05
N ALA A 283 -6.63 11.52 -15.76
CA ALA A 283 -6.67 11.14 -17.17
C ALA A 283 -7.34 9.76 -17.38
N VAL A 284 -7.05 8.77 -16.54
CA VAL A 284 -7.72 7.47 -16.57
C VAL A 284 -9.22 7.65 -16.33
N GLU A 285 -9.62 8.37 -15.29
CA GLU A 285 -11.04 8.58 -14.97
C GLU A 285 -11.77 9.35 -16.08
N ALA A 286 -11.12 10.33 -16.72
CA ALA A 286 -11.69 11.10 -17.83
C ALA A 286 -11.86 10.28 -19.11
N ALA A 287 -11.03 9.27 -19.33
CA ALA A 287 -11.10 8.38 -20.48
C ALA A 287 -12.12 7.23 -20.32
N LEU A 288 -12.75 7.10 -19.15
CA LEU A 288 -13.78 6.09 -18.92
C LEU A 288 -15.13 6.56 -19.48
N PRO A 289 -15.84 5.73 -20.24
CA PRO A 289 -17.23 5.98 -20.60
C PRO A 289 -18.15 6.11 -19.37
N SER A 290 -19.27 6.82 -19.56
CA SER A 290 -20.30 6.94 -18.50
C SER A 290 -20.76 5.59 -18.01
N GLY A 291 -20.90 5.42 -16.70
CA GLY A 291 -21.27 4.15 -16.06
C GLY A 291 -20.12 3.20 -15.79
N LEU A 292 -18.89 3.47 -16.28
CA LEU A 292 -17.69 2.74 -15.88
C LEU A 292 -16.87 3.55 -14.90
N PHE A 293 -16.41 2.88 -13.83
CA PHE A 293 -15.62 3.49 -12.77
C PHE A 293 -14.47 2.59 -12.36
N VAL A 294 -13.42 3.17 -11.81
CA VAL A 294 -12.29 2.44 -11.21
C VAL A 294 -12.14 2.80 -9.74
N ALA A 295 -11.77 1.83 -8.91
CA ALA A 295 -11.51 2.03 -7.49
C ALA A 295 -10.38 1.12 -6.99
N GLY A 296 -9.78 1.45 -5.86
CA GLY A 296 -8.77 0.61 -5.21
C GLY A 296 -7.41 1.27 -5.07
N ALA A 297 -6.44 0.44 -4.67
CA ALA A 297 -5.11 0.89 -4.24
C ALA A 297 -4.23 1.45 -5.37
N ALA A 298 -4.63 1.31 -6.63
CA ALA A 298 -3.86 1.87 -7.75
C ALA A 298 -4.14 3.36 -8.01
N TYR A 299 -5.14 3.97 -7.36
CA TYR A 299 -5.66 5.27 -7.78
C TYR A 299 -5.45 6.39 -6.73
N ARG A 300 -6.30 6.47 -5.70
CA ARG A 300 -6.38 7.62 -4.78
C ARG A 300 -5.85 7.30 -3.37
N GLY A 301 -4.80 6.50 -3.28
CA GLY A 301 -4.11 6.12 -2.05
C GLY A 301 -4.11 4.62 -1.78
N ILE A 302 -2.95 4.11 -1.39
CA ILE A 302 -2.67 2.68 -1.27
C ILE A 302 -3.16 2.08 0.08
N GLY A 303 -3.30 2.89 1.12
CA GLY A 303 -3.66 2.40 2.45
C GLY A 303 -5.15 2.09 2.59
N ILE A 304 -5.50 1.15 3.48
CA ILE A 304 -6.89 0.73 3.73
C ILE A 304 -7.85 1.92 3.95
N PRO A 305 -7.53 2.94 4.78
CA PRO A 305 -8.41 4.09 4.94
C PRO A 305 -8.62 4.91 3.65
N ALA A 306 -7.60 4.98 2.81
CA ALA A 306 -7.70 5.66 1.52
C ALA A 306 -8.57 4.86 0.54
N CYS A 307 -8.39 3.54 0.47
CA CYS A 307 -9.23 2.66 -0.34
C CYS A 307 -10.71 2.72 0.09
N ILE A 308 -10.99 2.77 1.40
CA ILE A 308 -12.36 2.90 1.92
C ILE A 308 -12.97 4.24 1.47
N ARG A 309 -12.26 5.36 1.65
CA ARG A 309 -12.75 6.68 1.21
C ARG A 309 -12.99 6.73 -0.29
N HIS A 310 -12.05 6.22 -1.08
CA HIS A 310 -12.18 6.20 -2.53
C HIS A 310 -13.34 5.31 -2.97
N GLY A 311 -13.45 4.09 -2.43
CA GLY A 311 -14.55 3.18 -2.72
C GLY A 311 -15.92 3.76 -2.39
N ALA A 312 -16.07 4.44 -1.24
CA ALA A 312 -17.30 5.13 -0.88
C ALA A 312 -17.66 6.26 -1.86
N ALA A 313 -16.68 7.08 -2.26
CA ALA A 313 -16.89 8.15 -3.23
C ALA A 313 -17.30 7.61 -4.61
N ILE A 314 -16.64 6.57 -5.09
CA ILE A 314 -16.98 5.94 -6.37
C ILE A 314 -18.35 5.26 -6.30
N GLY A 315 -18.68 4.57 -5.21
CA GLY A 315 -20.02 4.00 -5.02
C GLY A 315 -21.13 5.04 -5.07
N GLN A 316 -20.93 6.22 -4.47
CA GLN A 316 -21.87 7.34 -4.56
C GLN A 316 -22.01 7.86 -6.00
N ARG A 317 -20.90 8.02 -6.74
CA ARG A 317 -20.91 8.44 -8.15
C ARG A 317 -21.65 7.42 -9.03
N ALA A 318 -21.42 6.14 -8.86
CA ALA A 318 -22.11 5.08 -9.56
C ALA A 318 -23.64 5.09 -9.28
N ALA A 319 -24.03 5.27 -8.01
CA ALA A 319 -25.44 5.39 -7.64
C ALA A 319 -26.11 6.65 -8.20
N GLN A 320 -25.38 7.76 -8.35
CA GLN A 320 -25.88 8.98 -9.02
C GLN A 320 -26.06 8.75 -10.52
N ASN A 321 -25.11 8.07 -11.16
CA ASN A 321 -25.18 7.72 -12.57
C ASN A 321 -26.41 6.86 -12.87
N LEU A 322 -26.67 5.83 -12.05
CA LEU A 322 -27.86 4.97 -12.20
C LEU A 322 -29.18 5.75 -12.14
N ARG A 323 -29.26 6.78 -11.28
CA ARG A 323 -30.49 7.62 -11.16
C ARG A 323 -30.71 8.55 -12.36
N SER A 324 -29.68 8.78 -13.16
CA SER A 324 -29.74 9.63 -14.36
C SER A 324 -29.98 8.83 -15.65
N LEU A 325 -30.03 7.51 -15.59
CA LEU A 325 -30.37 6.69 -16.75
C LEU A 325 -31.87 6.85 -17.08
N PRO A 326 -32.24 6.94 -18.35
CA PRO A 326 -33.65 6.90 -18.75
C PRO A 326 -34.24 5.53 -18.42
N ASP A 327 -35.54 5.52 -18.10
CA ASP A 327 -36.33 4.32 -17.85
C ASP A 327 -36.42 3.43 -19.10
#